data_ce3674489fe24b0a376a3a6217224864
#
_entry.id   ce3674489fe24b0a376a3a6217224864
#
_cell.length_a   1.000
_cell.length_b   1.000
_cell.length_c   1.000
_cell.angle_alpha   90.00
_cell.angle_beta   90.00
_cell.angle_gamma   90.00
#
_symmetry.space_group_name_H-M   'P 1'
#
loop_
_entity.id
_entity.type
_entity.pdbx_description
1 polymer ?
#
loop_
_entity_poly.entity_id
_entity_poly.type
_entity_poly.pdbx_seq_one_letter_code
_entity_poly.pdbx_strand_id
1 'polypeptide(L)'
;MCVNYAPVQRQVLRDVFGVEPPSDEWRAEAWRDYPAPIIRAGDHSQRECVLAGFGMVPKAEIKRRNEETMQRTGAPPKVRDYDTMNARLETIGKLQSFAKYWRECRLALVGATAVYEPCWETGKAVRWRIGLPDGEPFAIAGLWRDWPDGAATFTMPTVAAETHALMRRMHAPGKEKRSVVILPRDEWDDWLACRDPEEARTFLRLYPADAMAAEAAPVPPRKKAVEA
;
A
#
# COMPACT_ATOMS: atom_id res chain seq x y z
N MET A 1 1.75 -3.21 9.99
CA MET A 1 1.95 -2.57 8.67
C MET A 1 1.15 -3.36 7.66
N CYS A 2 0.42 -2.67 6.78
CA CYS A 2 -0.48 -3.30 5.83
C CYS A 2 0.31 -4.13 4.80
N VAL A 3 0.11 -5.43 4.81
CA VAL A 3 0.77 -6.35 3.87
C VAL A 3 -0.22 -7.01 2.90
N ASN A 4 -1.51 -6.73 3.11
CA ASN A 4 -2.60 -7.30 2.34
C ASN A 4 -3.79 -6.34 2.30
N TYR A 5 -4.35 -6.11 1.11
CA TYR A 5 -5.54 -5.30 0.92
C TYR A 5 -6.38 -5.82 -0.25
N ALA A 6 -7.64 -5.38 -0.34
CA ALA A 6 -8.55 -5.69 -1.43
C ALA A 6 -8.59 -4.50 -2.41
N PRO A 7 -7.92 -4.59 -3.57
CA PRO A 7 -8.02 -3.57 -4.62
C PRO A 7 -9.46 -3.45 -5.15
N VAL A 8 -9.85 -2.23 -5.52
CA VAL A 8 -11.11 -2.00 -6.22
C VAL A 8 -11.14 -2.74 -7.56
N GLN A 9 -12.33 -3.15 -8.00
CA GLN A 9 -12.53 -3.81 -9.28
C GLN A 9 -12.87 -2.82 -10.40
N ARG A 10 -12.88 -3.29 -11.65
CA ARG A 10 -13.00 -2.48 -12.87
C ARG A 10 -14.14 -1.48 -12.87
N GLN A 11 -15.33 -1.93 -12.44
CA GLN A 11 -16.50 -1.04 -12.43
C GLN A 11 -16.32 0.12 -11.43
N VAL A 12 -15.74 -0.15 -10.26
CA VAL A 12 -15.47 0.89 -9.26
C VAL A 12 -14.44 1.91 -9.76
N LEU A 13 -13.43 1.50 -10.54
CA LEU A 13 -12.48 2.43 -11.16
C LEU A 13 -13.19 3.43 -12.07
N ARG A 14 -14.17 2.98 -12.86
CA ARG A 14 -14.97 3.88 -13.71
C ARG A 14 -15.91 4.76 -12.91
N ASP A 15 -16.72 4.16 -12.05
CA ASP A 15 -17.84 4.86 -11.41
C ASP A 15 -17.41 5.78 -10.27
N VAL A 16 -16.34 5.43 -9.54
CA VAL A 16 -15.90 6.15 -8.34
C VAL A 16 -14.65 6.99 -8.61
N PHE A 17 -13.67 6.42 -9.32
CA PHE A 17 -12.38 7.07 -9.55
C PHE A 17 -12.32 7.82 -10.89
N GLY A 18 -13.29 7.58 -11.80
CA GLY A 18 -13.39 8.28 -13.08
C GLY A 18 -12.25 7.92 -14.05
N VAL A 19 -11.74 6.69 -13.99
CA VAL A 19 -10.63 6.23 -14.84
C VAL A 19 -10.97 4.94 -15.57
N GLU A 20 -10.43 4.77 -16.78
CA GLU A 20 -10.49 3.48 -17.45
C GLU A 20 -9.53 2.48 -16.80
N PRO A 21 -10.01 1.27 -16.48
CA PRO A 21 -9.17 0.23 -15.90
C PRO A 21 -8.17 -0.29 -16.93
N PRO A 22 -6.97 -0.73 -16.52
CA PRO A 22 -6.01 -1.39 -17.40
C PRO A 22 -6.62 -2.68 -18.01
N SER A 23 -6.09 -3.11 -19.18
CA SER A 23 -6.58 -4.30 -19.90
C SER A 23 -6.38 -5.60 -19.10
N ASP A 24 -5.25 -5.69 -18.41
CA ASP A 24 -4.87 -6.89 -17.65
C ASP A 24 -5.69 -7.04 -16.37
N GLU A 25 -5.83 -8.28 -15.92
CA GLU A 25 -6.56 -8.61 -14.71
C GLU A 25 -5.67 -8.53 -13.46
N TRP A 26 -6.30 -8.28 -12.32
CA TRP A 26 -5.65 -8.35 -11.01
C TRP A 26 -6.50 -9.16 -10.02
N ARG A 27 -5.86 -9.60 -8.95
CA ARG A 27 -6.50 -10.45 -7.94
C ARG A 27 -7.41 -9.65 -7.01
N ALA A 28 -8.39 -10.31 -6.42
CA ALA A 28 -9.26 -9.72 -5.41
C ALA A 28 -8.52 -9.28 -4.13
N GLU A 29 -7.35 -9.87 -3.86
CA GLU A 29 -6.46 -9.46 -2.79
C GLU A 29 -5.03 -9.25 -3.33
N ALA A 30 -4.42 -8.16 -2.94
CA ALA A 30 -3.03 -7.84 -3.28
C ALA A 30 -2.11 -8.12 -2.08
N TRP A 31 -1.00 -8.76 -2.38
CA TRP A 31 0.11 -9.08 -1.50
C TRP A 31 1.40 -8.56 -2.13
N ARG A 32 2.50 -8.63 -1.39
CA ARG A 32 3.82 -8.21 -1.90
C ARG A 32 4.09 -8.77 -3.30
N ASP A 33 4.53 -7.90 -4.20
CA ASP A 33 4.84 -8.14 -5.61
C ASP A 33 3.61 -8.48 -6.51
N TYR A 34 2.39 -8.53 -5.96
CA TYR A 34 1.20 -8.69 -6.79
C TYR A 34 0.86 -7.39 -7.52
N PRO A 35 0.52 -7.46 -8.81
CA PRO A 35 0.02 -6.30 -9.55
C PRO A 35 -1.36 -5.89 -9.02
N ALA A 36 -1.54 -4.59 -8.88
CA ALA A 36 -2.81 -3.98 -8.52
C ALA A 36 -2.94 -2.60 -9.17
N PRO A 37 -4.17 -2.11 -9.42
CA PRO A 37 -4.39 -0.82 -10.02
C PRO A 37 -4.01 0.31 -9.07
N ILE A 38 -3.27 1.29 -9.60
CA ILE A 38 -3.05 2.59 -8.97
C ILE A 38 -3.50 3.68 -9.93
N ILE A 39 -3.98 4.78 -9.37
CA ILE A 39 -4.35 5.98 -10.14
C ILE A 39 -3.30 7.05 -9.88
N ARG A 40 -2.75 7.62 -10.94
CA ARG A 40 -1.75 8.67 -10.89
C ARG A 40 -2.13 9.83 -11.79
N ALA A 41 -1.44 10.96 -11.67
CA ALA A 41 -1.56 12.03 -12.64
C ALA A 41 -0.95 11.57 -13.97
N GLY A 42 -1.74 11.57 -15.01
CA GLY A 42 -1.34 11.37 -16.39
C GLY A 42 -1.06 12.68 -17.11
N ASP A 43 -1.03 12.65 -18.43
CA ASP A 43 -0.87 13.84 -19.26
C ASP A 43 -2.04 14.80 -19.07
N HIS A 44 -1.76 16.11 -19.18
CA HIS A 44 -2.76 17.18 -19.07
C HIS A 44 -3.59 17.17 -17.77
N SER A 45 -3.00 16.73 -16.67
CA SER A 45 -3.66 16.63 -15.34
C SER A 45 -4.86 15.68 -15.29
N GLN A 46 -5.06 14.84 -16.29
CA GLN A 46 -6.04 13.77 -16.24
C GLN A 46 -5.54 12.64 -15.34
N ARG A 47 -6.46 11.94 -14.70
CA ARG A 47 -6.14 10.73 -13.96
C ARG A 47 -5.92 9.58 -14.95
N GLU A 48 -4.88 8.78 -14.74
CA GLU A 48 -4.69 7.52 -15.46
C GLU A 48 -4.59 6.34 -14.48
N CYS A 49 -5.07 5.18 -14.89
CA CYS A 49 -4.98 3.95 -14.11
C CYS A 49 -3.97 2.99 -14.76
N VAL A 50 -3.00 2.56 -13.96
CA VAL A 50 -1.99 1.59 -14.41
C VAL A 50 -1.88 0.44 -13.42
N LEU A 51 -1.47 -0.76 -13.90
CA LEU A 51 -1.08 -1.83 -12.99
C LEU A 51 0.34 -1.61 -12.48
N ALA A 52 0.50 -1.72 -11.16
CA ALA A 52 1.78 -1.59 -10.50
C ALA A 52 1.97 -2.70 -9.45
N GLY A 53 3.18 -3.19 -9.28
CA GLY A 53 3.52 -4.18 -8.27
C GLY A 53 3.47 -3.59 -6.86
N PHE A 54 2.83 -4.27 -5.92
CA PHE A 54 2.76 -3.84 -4.51
C PHE A 54 4.07 -4.11 -3.77
N GLY A 55 4.81 -3.06 -3.49
CA GLY A 55 6.16 -3.05 -2.93
C GLY A 55 7.10 -2.27 -3.82
N MET A 56 7.59 -1.12 -3.32
CA MET A 56 8.41 -0.15 -4.09
C MET A 56 9.65 -0.77 -4.75
N VAL A 57 10.22 -1.81 -4.10
CA VAL A 57 11.32 -2.61 -4.64
C VAL A 57 10.89 -4.07 -4.62
N PRO A 58 10.70 -4.72 -5.79
CA PRO A 58 10.31 -6.11 -5.88
C PRO A 58 11.34 -7.06 -5.24
N LYS A 59 10.89 -8.21 -4.73
CA LYS A 59 11.78 -9.25 -4.18
C LYS A 59 12.84 -9.70 -5.17
N ALA A 60 12.47 -9.84 -6.44
CA ALA A 60 13.40 -10.23 -7.49
C ALA A 60 14.57 -9.23 -7.62
N GLU A 61 14.26 -7.93 -7.56
CA GLU A 61 15.26 -6.87 -7.62
C GLU A 61 16.14 -6.85 -6.36
N ILE A 62 15.56 -7.07 -5.17
CA ILE A 62 16.35 -7.20 -3.94
C ILE A 62 17.32 -8.38 -4.05
N LYS A 63 16.85 -9.52 -4.55
CA LYS A 63 17.69 -10.70 -4.77
C LYS A 63 18.83 -10.40 -5.75
N ARG A 64 18.54 -9.78 -6.89
CA ARG A 64 19.54 -9.38 -7.88
C ARG A 64 20.63 -8.48 -7.29
N ARG A 65 20.24 -7.44 -6.53
CA ARG A 65 21.18 -6.52 -5.84
C ARG A 65 22.04 -7.24 -4.80
N ASN A 66 21.47 -8.22 -4.12
CA ASN A 66 22.21 -9.03 -3.15
C ASN A 66 23.25 -9.91 -3.83
N GLU A 67 22.92 -10.52 -4.97
CA GLU A 67 23.83 -11.32 -5.79
C GLU A 67 24.99 -10.45 -6.32
N GLU A 68 24.70 -9.27 -6.86
CA GLU A 68 25.71 -8.30 -7.30
C GLU A 68 26.63 -7.86 -6.15
N THR A 69 26.05 -7.61 -4.98
CA THR A 69 26.83 -7.26 -3.79
C THR A 69 27.77 -8.39 -3.39
N MET A 70 27.26 -9.63 -3.36
CA MET A 70 28.06 -10.81 -3.06
C MET A 70 29.20 -10.99 -4.06
N GLN A 71 28.93 -10.84 -5.37
CA GLN A 71 29.95 -10.95 -6.43
C GLN A 71 31.03 -9.86 -6.27
N ARG A 72 30.65 -8.63 -5.95
CA ARG A 72 31.58 -7.51 -5.84
C ARG A 72 32.41 -7.52 -4.56
N THR A 73 31.86 -7.99 -3.44
CA THR A 73 32.48 -7.86 -2.11
C THR A 73 32.95 -9.18 -1.51
N GLY A 74 32.57 -10.33 -2.11
CA GLY A 74 32.80 -11.66 -1.56
C GLY A 74 31.99 -11.98 -0.29
N ALA A 75 31.10 -11.08 0.13
CA ALA A 75 30.31 -11.24 1.34
C ALA A 75 28.82 -10.90 1.10
N PRO A 76 27.89 -11.58 1.77
CA PRO A 76 26.46 -11.28 1.65
C PRO A 76 26.17 -9.91 2.28
N PRO A 77 25.16 -9.19 1.77
CA PRO A 77 24.73 -7.92 2.40
C PRO A 77 24.20 -8.18 3.81
N LYS A 78 24.29 -7.16 4.68
CA LYS A 78 23.81 -7.24 6.08
C LYS A 78 22.31 -7.50 6.15
N VAL A 79 21.53 -6.93 5.23
CA VAL A 79 20.08 -7.12 5.14
C VAL A 79 19.78 -7.80 3.81
N ARG A 80 19.34 -9.05 3.87
CA ARG A 80 19.08 -9.89 2.69
C ARG A 80 17.68 -9.72 2.10
N ASP A 81 16.72 -9.39 2.92
CA ASP A 81 15.34 -9.05 2.52
C ASP A 81 14.80 -7.92 3.37
N TYR A 82 14.05 -7.03 2.75
CA TYR A 82 13.38 -5.92 3.40
C TYR A 82 12.05 -5.63 2.72
N ASP A 83 11.11 -5.17 3.52
CA ASP A 83 9.77 -4.84 3.05
C ASP A 83 9.70 -3.38 2.58
N THR A 84 9.14 -3.18 1.40
CA THR A 84 8.88 -1.87 0.81
C THR A 84 7.42 -1.66 0.41
N MET A 85 6.51 -2.51 0.90
CA MET A 85 5.07 -2.30 0.72
C MET A 85 4.58 -1.05 1.46
N ASN A 86 5.27 -0.69 2.53
CA ASN A 86 4.92 0.46 3.36
C ASN A 86 6.11 1.41 3.54
N ALA A 87 5.85 2.71 3.41
CA ALA A 87 6.81 3.77 3.67
C ALA A 87 6.40 4.56 4.91
N ARG A 88 7.25 4.59 5.94
CA ARG A 88 6.97 5.38 7.14
C ARG A 88 7.09 6.87 6.85
N LEU A 89 6.09 7.67 7.23
CA LEU A 89 6.10 9.12 7.06
C LEU A 89 7.38 9.77 7.60
N GLU A 90 7.87 9.29 8.73
CA GLU A 90 9.04 9.84 9.43
C GLU A 90 10.35 9.65 8.64
N THR A 91 10.39 8.67 7.74
CA THR A 91 11.61 8.29 7.00
C THR A 91 11.44 8.24 5.48
N ILE A 92 10.25 8.48 4.95
CA ILE A 92 9.94 8.37 3.51
C ILE A 92 10.88 9.25 2.65
N GLY A 93 11.19 10.47 3.09
CA GLY A 93 12.10 11.38 2.42
C GLY A 93 13.60 11.09 2.63
N LYS A 94 13.95 10.06 3.42
CA LYS A 94 15.34 9.73 3.79
C LYS A 94 15.80 8.38 3.24
N LEU A 95 14.94 7.37 3.23
CA LEU A 95 15.31 6.02 2.82
C LEU A 95 15.46 5.91 1.31
N GLN A 96 16.54 5.29 0.85
CA GLN A 96 16.93 5.14 -0.56
C GLN A 96 15.80 4.57 -1.43
N SER A 97 14.97 3.67 -0.91
CA SER A 97 13.87 3.06 -1.66
C SER A 97 12.76 4.06 -2.01
N PHE A 98 12.63 5.16 -1.26
CA PHE A 98 11.50 6.08 -1.34
C PHE A 98 11.89 7.53 -1.64
N ALA A 99 13.02 8.00 -1.10
CA ALA A 99 13.39 9.41 -0.99
C ALA A 99 13.39 10.17 -2.33
N LYS A 100 13.87 9.54 -3.41
CA LYS A 100 13.83 10.13 -4.76
C LYS A 100 12.40 10.43 -5.17
N TYR A 101 11.55 9.42 -5.15
CA TYR A 101 10.17 9.48 -5.64
C TYR A 101 9.28 10.36 -4.76
N TRP A 102 9.57 10.40 -3.46
CA TRP A 102 8.94 11.34 -2.53
C TRP A 102 9.25 12.79 -2.88
N ARG A 103 10.52 13.13 -3.14
CA ARG A 103 10.93 14.48 -3.54
C ARG A 103 10.38 14.89 -4.92
N GLU A 104 10.18 13.93 -5.80
CA GLU A 104 9.57 14.13 -7.12
C GLU A 104 8.04 14.12 -7.06
N CYS A 105 7.43 13.99 -5.88
CA CYS A 105 5.99 13.88 -5.68
C CYS A 105 5.34 12.87 -6.65
N ARG A 106 5.93 11.67 -6.75
CA ARG A 106 5.37 10.55 -7.53
C ARG A 106 4.20 9.94 -6.77
N LEU A 107 3.14 10.72 -6.62
CA LEU A 107 1.98 10.39 -5.80
C LEU A 107 0.94 9.60 -6.59
N ALA A 108 0.21 8.73 -5.91
CA ALA A 108 -0.86 7.93 -6.50
C ALA A 108 -2.01 7.72 -5.50
N LEU A 109 -3.18 7.39 -6.02
CA LEU A 109 -4.28 6.82 -5.24
C LEU A 109 -4.24 5.31 -5.40
N VAL A 110 -4.28 4.58 -4.30
CA VAL A 110 -4.46 3.13 -4.29
C VAL A 110 -5.90 2.84 -3.92
N GLY A 111 -6.72 2.53 -4.93
CA GLY A 111 -8.13 2.23 -4.74
C GLY A 111 -8.32 0.91 -3.99
N ALA A 112 -9.06 0.94 -2.88
CA ALA A 112 -9.30 -0.21 -2.02
C ALA A 112 -10.75 -0.28 -1.53
N THR A 113 -11.20 -1.49 -1.17
CA THR A 113 -12.45 -1.72 -0.42
C THR A 113 -12.16 -2.24 0.98
N ALA A 114 -10.95 -2.68 1.24
CA ALA A 114 -10.49 -3.10 2.57
C ALA A 114 -8.97 -3.14 2.67
N VAL A 115 -8.45 -2.94 3.85
CA VAL A 115 -7.12 -3.39 4.28
C VAL A 115 -7.29 -4.48 5.33
N TYR A 116 -6.29 -5.37 5.43
CA TYR A 116 -6.35 -6.48 6.37
C TYR A 116 -5.19 -6.40 7.36
N GLU A 117 -5.53 -6.43 8.64
CA GLU A 117 -4.56 -6.34 9.73
C GLU A 117 -4.85 -7.40 10.81
N PRO A 118 -3.81 -7.90 11.50
CA PRO A 118 -4.01 -8.84 12.58
C PRO A 118 -4.44 -8.12 13.87
N CYS A 119 -5.65 -8.38 14.36
CA CYS A 119 -6.12 -7.97 15.67
C CYS A 119 -5.65 -8.97 16.74
N TRP A 120 -5.18 -8.46 17.88
CA TRP A 120 -4.60 -9.26 18.97
C TRP A 120 -5.39 -9.18 20.28
N GLU A 121 -6.59 -8.63 20.29
CA GLU A 121 -7.39 -8.46 21.50
C GLU A 121 -7.70 -9.78 22.23
N THR A 122 -7.77 -10.89 21.51
CA THR A 122 -8.00 -12.22 22.07
C THR A 122 -6.72 -12.94 22.51
N GLY A 123 -5.57 -12.26 22.48
CA GLY A 123 -4.25 -12.87 22.74
C GLY A 123 -3.69 -13.69 21.58
N LYS A 124 -4.41 -13.78 20.46
CA LYS A 124 -3.99 -14.45 19.22
C LYS A 124 -4.25 -13.54 18.03
N ALA A 125 -3.43 -13.69 16.98
CA ALA A 125 -3.66 -12.96 15.74
C ALA A 125 -4.94 -13.43 15.05
N VAL A 126 -5.93 -12.57 14.94
CA VAL A 126 -7.13 -12.77 14.13
C VAL A 126 -7.09 -11.76 13.01
N ARG A 127 -7.18 -12.20 11.75
CA ARG A 127 -7.25 -11.30 10.60
C ARG A 127 -8.55 -10.52 10.65
N TRP A 128 -8.45 -9.20 10.53
CA TRP A 128 -9.59 -8.29 10.46
C TRP A 128 -9.62 -7.57 9.12
N ARG A 129 -10.81 -7.39 8.61
CA ARG A 129 -11.12 -6.52 7.47
C ARG A 129 -11.42 -5.15 8.01
N ILE A 130 -10.74 -4.13 7.48
CA ILE A 130 -10.87 -2.73 7.87
C ILE A 130 -11.14 -1.92 6.62
N GLY A 131 -12.15 -1.06 6.64
CA GLY A 131 -12.54 -0.22 5.51
C GLY A 131 -13.51 0.87 5.93
N LEU A 132 -14.29 1.36 5.00
CA LEU A 132 -15.40 2.26 5.26
C LEU A 132 -16.71 1.47 5.50
N PRO A 133 -17.73 2.07 6.14
CA PRO A 133 -19.05 1.47 6.29
C PRO A 133 -19.60 1.01 4.94
N ASP A 134 -20.48 -0.01 4.97
CA ASP A 134 -21.19 -0.56 3.81
C ASP A 134 -20.28 -1.03 2.66
N GLY A 135 -18.97 -1.17 2.92
CA GLY A 135 -17.98 -1.59 1.93
C GLY A 135 -17.67 -0.50 0.90
N GLU A 136 -17.92 0.75 1.21
CA GLU A 136 -17.60 1.87 0.33
C GLU A 136 -16.12 1.84 -0.10
N PRO A 137 -15.85 2.05 -1.40
CA PRO A 137 -14.49 2.15 -1.88
C PRO A 137 -13.82 3.45 -1.43
N PHE A 138 -12.54 3.37 -1.14
CA PHE A 138 -11.72 4.49 -0.70
C PHE A 138 -10.36 4.51 -1.39
N ALA A 139 -9.68 5.65 -1.33
CA ALA A 139 -8.31 5.77 -1.78
C ALA A 139 -7.33 5.78 -0.61
N ILE A 140 -6.30 4.96 -0.71
CA ILE A 140 -5.13 5.02 0.17
C ILE A 140 -4.06 5.86 -0.53
N ALA A 141 -3.39 6.74 0.20
CA ALA A 141 -2.22 7.46 -0.30
C ALA A 141 -1.15 6.49 -0.77
N GLY A 142 -0.66 6.69 -1.99
CA GLY A 142 0.38 5.87 -2.63
C GLY A 142 1.57 6.70 -3.07
N LEU A 143 2.73 6.07 -3.12
CA LEU A 143 3.95 6.57 -3.75
C LEU A 143 4.40 5.53 -4.78
N TRP A 144 4.75 5.94 -6.00
CA TRP A 144 5.04 5.02 -7.09
C TRP A 144 6.35 5.33 -7.80
N ARG A 145 6.83 4.38 -8.58
CA ARG A 145 7.99 4.52 -9.45
C ARG A 145 7.86 3.71 -10.72
N ASP A 146 8.57 4.16 -11.78
CA ASP A 146 8.83 3.38 -12.98
C ASP A 146 10.15 2.62 -12.86
N TRP A 147 10.21 1.52 -13.57
CA TRP A 147 11.41 0.73 -13.81
C TRP A 147 11.84 0.85 -15.28
N PRO A 148 13.14 0.62 -15.61
CA PRO A 148 13.64 0.73 -16.99
C PRO A 148 12.95 -0.19 -18.00
N ASP A 149 12.34 -1.27 -17.54
CA ASP A 149 11.56 -2.22 -18.36
C ASP A 149 10.11 -1.79 -18.59
N GLY A 150 9.72 -0.61 -18.14
CA GLY A 150 8.37 -0.06 -18.24
C GLY A 150 7.40 -0.52 -17.15
N ALA A 151 7.81 -1.44 -16.26
CA ALA A 151 6.99 -1.83 -15.13
C ALA A 151 6.87 -0.68 -14.13
N ALA A 152 5.74 -0.63 -13.42
CA ALA A 152 5.54 0.27 -12.30
C ALA A 152 5.44 -0.49 -10.98
N THR A 153 5.87 0.13 -9.89
CA THR A 153 5.67 -0.38 -8.53
C THR A 153 5.27 0.74 -7.57
N PHE A 154 4.63 0.38 -6.47
CA PHE A 154 4.14 1.36 -5.50
C PHE A 154 4.31 0.90 -4.05
N THR A 155 4.21 1.85 -3.16
CA THR A 155 4.18 1.67 -1.69
C THR A 155 3.07 2.53 -1.09
N MET A 156 2.61 2.15 0.09
CA MET A 156 1.64 2.94 0.86
C MET A 156 2.36 3.68 2.01
N PRO A 157 2.35 5.01 2.04
CA PRO A 157 2.74 5.76 3.22
C PRO A 157 1.94 5.33 4.46
N THR A 158 2.60 5.27 5.60
CA THR A 158 1.98 4.93 6.88
C THR A 158 2.35 5.93 7.96
N VAL A 159 1.41 6.13 8.88
CA VAL A 159 1.53 7.03 10.03
C VAL A 159 1.41 6.27 11.34
N ALA A 160 1.97 6.82 12.41
CA ALA A 160 1.83 6.29 13.77
C ALA A 160 0.36 6.28 14.20
N ALA A 161 -0.09 5.20 14.86
CA ALA A 161 -1.51 4.98 15.16
C ALA A 161 -1.75 4.45 16.61
N GLU A 162 -0.82 4.69 17.52
CA GLU A 162 -0.92 4.25 18.91
C GLU A 162 -2.14 4.82 19.64
N THR A 163 -2.54 6.04 19.28
CA THR A 163 -3.70 6.73 19.89
C THR A 163 -5.00 6.54 19.12
N HIS A 164 -4.95 5.92 17.92
CA HIS A 164 -6.13 5.74 17.09
C HIS A 164 -7.06 4.66 17.65
N ALA A 165 -8.32 4.98 17.91
CA ALA A 165 -9.25 4.09 18.62
C ALA A 165 -9.40 2.70 17.99
N LEU A 166 -9.38 2.61 16.65
CA LEU A 166 -9.45 1.35 15.93
C LEU A 166 -8.06 0.71 15.74
N MET A 167 -7.10 1.44 15.13
CA MET A 167 -5.84 0.85 14.68
C MET A 167 -4.89 0.44 15.81
N ARG A 168 -5.01 1.04 17.02
CA ARG A 168 -4.26 0.61 18.21
C ARG A 168 -4.51 -0.86 18.63
N ARG A 169 -5.65 -1.44 18.18
CA ARG A 169 -6.05 -2.83 18.46
C ARG A 169 -5.32 -3.84 17.56
N MET A 170 -4.79 -3.33 16.44
CA MET A 170 -4.09 -4.14 15.44
C MET A 170 -2.64 -4.38 15.83
N HIS A 171 -2.03 -5.39 15.22
CA HIS A 171 -0.66 -5.85 15.50
C HIS A 171 -0.44 -6.38 16.93
N ALA A 172 0.62 -7.19 17.09
CA ALA A 172 0.96 -7.81 18.37
C ALA A 172 1.23 -6.75 19.47
N PRO A 173 0.97 -7.07 20.73
CA PRO A 173 1.41 -6.27 21.88
C PRO A 173 2.91 -5.98 21.79
N GLY A 174 3.32 -4.78 22.18
CA GLY A 174 4.72 -4.32 22.10
C GLY A 174 5.25 -4.03 20.70
N LYS A 175 4.43 -4.21 19.65
CA LYS A 175 4.77 -3.74 18.29
C LYS A 175 4.16 -2.37 18.04
N GLU A 176 4.91 -1.54 17.32
CA GLU A 176 4.46 -0.23 16.86
C GLU A 176 3.12 -0.35 16.11
N LYS A 177 2.18 0.54 16.40
CA LYS A 177 0.88 0.63 15.76
C LYS A 177 0.95 1.63 14.61
N ARG A 178 0.59 1.20 13.44
CA ARG A 178 0.61 2.04 12.25
C ARG A 178 -0.67 1.87 11.44
N SER A 179 -1.02 2.91 10.70
CA SER A 179 -2.12 2.89 9.73
C SER A 179 -1.63 3.34 8.37
N VAL A 180 -2.17 2.77 7.31
CA VAL A 180 -2.18 3.41 6.00
C VAL A 180 -3.01 4.68 6.07
N VAL A 181 -2.81 5.58 5.13
CA VAL A 181 -3.54 6.85 5.09
C VAL A 181 -4.67 6.74 4.08
N ILE A 182 -5.89 6.77 4.57
CA ILE A 182 -7.09 6.92 3.73
C ILE A 182 -7.24 8.41 3.44
N LEU A 183 -7.32 8.77 2.17
CA LEU A 183 -7.51 10.15 1.72
C LEU A 183 -9.00 10.46 1.63
N PRO A 184 -9.50 11.56 2.21
CA PRO A 184 -10.83 12.09 1.93
C PRO A 184 -11.05 12.29 0.43
N ARG A 185 -12.27 12.06 -0.05
CA ARG A 185 -12.55 12.05 -1.49
C ARG A 185 -12.32 13.42 -2.16
N ASP A 186 -12.57 14.47 -1.45
CA ASP A 186 -12.36 15.86 -1.86
C ASP A 186 -10.88 16.26 -1.94
N GLU A 187 -9.97 15.46 -1.37
CA GLU A 187 -8.52 15.68 -1.42
C GLU A 187 -7.80 14.88 -2.51
N TRP A 188 -8.49 14.01 -3.26
CA TRP A 188 -7.83 13.13 -4.23
C TRP A 188 -7.12 13.88 -5.35
N ASP A 189 -7.73 14.93 -5.89
CA ASP A 189 -7.13 15.73 -6.96
C ASP A 189 -5.97 16.57 -6.44
N ASP A 190 -6.11 17.17 -5.27
CA ASP A 190 -5.04 17.95 -4.63
C ASP A 190 -3.83 17.06 -4.32
N TRP A 191 -4.07 15.84 -3.81
CA TRP A 191 -3.01 14.85 -3.61
C TRP A 191 -2.26 14.53 -4.90
N LEU A 192 -2.97 14.22 -5.99
CA LEU A 192 -2.36 13.90 -7.28
C LEU A 192 -1.69 15.11 -7.94
N ALA A 193 -2.21 16.31 -7.69
CA ALA A 193 -1.66 17.57 -8.23
C ALA A 193 -0.48 18.11 -7.42
N CYS A 194 -0.29 17.65 -6.17
CA CYS A 194 0.77 18.15 -5.28
C CYS A 194 2.17 17.96 -5.90
N ARG A 195 3.01 18.99 -5.80
CA ARG A 195 4.39 19.00 -6.32
C ARG A 195 5.42 19.39 -5.27
N ASP A 196 4.98 19.62 -4.02
CA ASP A 196 5.84 19.90 -2.88
C ASP A 196 5.76 18.74 -1.87
N PRO A 197 6.86 18.06 -1.54
CA PRO A 197 6.85 16.94 -0.59
C PRO A 197 6.48 17.38 0.84
N GLU A 198 6.69 18.62 1.23
CA GLU A 198 6.26 19.08 2.56
C GLU A 198 4.75 19.40 2.58
N GLU A 199 4.19 19.90 1.49
CA GLU A 199 2.74 19.97 1.31
C GLU A 199 2.14 18.56 1.28
N ALA A 200 2.73 17.61 0.55
CA ALA A 200 2.28 16.21 0.52
C ALA A 200 2.22 15.57 1.92
N ARG A 201 3.08 15.98 2.87
CA ARG A 201 3.01 15.51 4.26
C ARG A 201 1.71 15.88 4.95
N THR A 202 1.09 17.01 4.62
CA THR A 202 -0.13 17.48 5.29
C THR A 202 -1.33 16.58 5.02
N PHE A 203 -1.35 15.86 3.90
CA PHE A 203 -2.37 14.87 3.59
C PHE A 203 -2.20 13.58 4.41
N LEU A 204 -0.97 13.28 4.87
CA LEU A 204 -0.67 12.01 5.54
C LEU A 204 -1.06 12.04 7.02
N ARG A 205 -2.34 11.89 7.29
CA ARG A 205 -2.95 11.89 8.62
C ARG A 205 -3.85 10.67 8.83
N LEU A 206 -4.15 10.36 10.09
CA LEU A 206 -5.08 9.29 10.44
C LEU A 206 -6.49 9.63 9.99
N TYR A 207 -7.15 8.66 9.37
CA TYR A 207 -8.58 8.78 9.07
C TYR A 207 -9.40 8.61 10.35
N PRO A 208 -10.53 9.35 10.55
CA PRO A 208 -11.32 9.26 11.79
C PRO A 208 -11.81 7.84 12.09
N ALA A 209 -11.61 7.36 13.31
CA ALA A 209 -11.93 5.97 13.68
C ALA A 209 -13.44 5.68 13.66
N ASP A 210 -14.26 6.66 13.93
CA ASP A 210 -15.72 6.61 13.90
C ASP A 210 -16.31 6.59 12.47
N ALA A 211 -15.51 6.99 11.49
CA ALA A 211 -15.84 6.89 10.08
C ALA A 211 -15.32 5.59 9.43
N MET A 212 -14.75 4.66 10.21
CA MET A 212 -14.22 3.38 9.74
C MET A 212 -15.05 2.21 10.27
N ALA A 213 -15.11 1.13 9.49
CA ALA A 213 -15.70 -0.14 9.88
C ALA A 213 -14.63 -1.22 9.96
N ALA A 214 -14.76 -2.14 10.91
CA ALA A 214 -13.83 -3.25 11.05
C ALA A 214 -14.53 -4.50 11.59
N GLU A 215 -14.22 -5.64 11.01
CA GLU A 215 -14.79 -6.94 11.38
C GLU A 215 -13.76 -8.05 11.28
N ALA A 216 -13.97 -9.15 12.02
CA ALA A 216 -13.14 -10.31 11.90
C ALA A 216 -13.35 -11.01 10.55
N ALA A 217 -12.26 -11.26 9.82
CA ALA A 217 -12.27 -11.92 8.51
C ALA A 217 -11.20 -13.02 8.44
N PRO A 218 -11.33 -14.09 9.25
CA PRO A 218 -10.36 -15.16 9.27
C PRO A 218 -10.29 -15.86 7.90
N VAL A 219 -9.07 -16.16 7.45
CA VAL A 219 -8.88 -16.95 6.23
C VAL A 219 -9.33 -18.39 6.51
N PRO A 220 -10.19 -18.99 5.67
CA PRO A 220 -10.57 -20.37 5.84
C PRO A 220 -9.33 -21.29 5.77
N PRO A 221 -9.31 -22.39 6.55
CA PRO A 221 -8.18 -23.30 6.53
C PRO A 221 -7.97 -23.85 5.11
N ARG A 222 -6.72 -23.86 4.64
CA ARG A 222 -6.39 -24.50 3.36
C ARG A 222 -6.85 -25.95 3.40
N LYS A 223 -7.73 -26.35 2.50
CA LYS A 223 -8.04 -27.76 2.28
C LYS A 223 -6.69 -28.45 1.96
N LYS A 224 -6.29 -29.43 2.79
CA LYS A 224 -5.18 -30.31 2.44
C LYS A 224 -5.57 -30.97 1.13
N ALA A 225 -4.69 -30.90 0.12
CA ALA A 225 -4.87 -31.71 -1.07
C ALA A 225 -4.96 -33.16 -0.58
N VAL A 226 -6.10 -33.81 -0.88
CA VAL A 226 -6.23 -35.25 -0.73
C VAL A 226 -5.37 -35.82 -1.84
N GLU A 227 -4.22 -36.37 -1.49
CA GLU A 227 -3.40 -37.17 -2.41
C GLU A 227 -4.31 -38.31 -2.90
N ALA A 228 -4.57 -38.32 -4.20
CA ALA A 228 -5.25 -39.42 -4.89
C ALA A 228 -4.23 -40.41 -5.42
#